data_a77f683cadec94c0d34ffd2a15760634
#
_entry.id   a77f683cadec94c0d34ffd2a15760634
#
_cell.length_a   1.000
_cell.length_b   1.000
_cell.length_c   1.000
_cell.angle_alpha   90.00
_cell.angle_beta   90.00
_cell.angle_gamma   90.00
#
_symmetry.space_group_name_H-M   'P 1'
#
loop_
_entity.id
_entity.type
_entity.pdbx_description
1 polymer ?
#
loop_
_entity_poly.entity_id
_entity_poly.type
_entity_poly.pdbx_seq_one_letter_code
_entity_poly.pdbx_strand_id
1 'polypeptide(L)'
;MDLAAILGPDRVADEAGTPVVTPRDADEVAELLRAASRDGVTLVVRGGGTKSAPRPCDAILSTSALAGIVDRQPGDMTLVARAGSRLDDLQAEVAVDHQRLMLDRVGGPAATLGGIVSTNAAGPRRHAFGTPRDIVIGARFVTGDGIAARSGGTVVKNVAGYDVGKLLIGARGSLAVVTEVAVKLHPVPDASRTVVLRTTDAAEAAAFVARVRTAPVTPTAVEVRWPEGLVAVRIDSTEAGVAAQIDLLRAIAPVEEIDGDAFLDEQLALPFASGDPALGVGVRPSDLAALLTLVADHGAAFVGRAAIVAGDVITADPEPIATAVRALAGTQRGPGVARLEAAMKGALDPAGVLA
;
A
#
# COMPACT_ATOMS: atom_id res chain seq x y z
N MET A 1 7.00 6.07 32.07
CA MET A 1 8.06 6.58 31.14
C MET A 1 7.90 8.09 30.98
N ASP A 2 8.95 8.87 31.16
CA ASP A 2 8.95 10.32 30.90
C ASP A 2 9.44 10.57 29.46
N LEU A 3 8.49 10.75 28.56
CA LEU A 3 8.75 10.95 27.12
C LEU A 3 9.51 12.25 26.85
N ALA A 4 9.23 13.31 27.63
CA ALA A 4 9.87 14.60 27.48
C ALA A 4 11.34 14.57 27.97
N ALA A 5 11.65 13.75 28.97
CA ALA A 5 13.03 13.55 29.41
C ALA A 5 13.89 12.80 28.38
N ILE A 6 13.27 11.94 27.55
CA ILE A 6 13.97 11.15 26.52
C ILE A 6 14.23 11.99 25.27
N LEU A 7 13.20 12.65 24.73
CA LEU A 7 13.30 13.33 23.43
C LEU A 7 13.29 14.86 23.48
N GLY A 8 13.04 15.42 24.66
CA GLY A 8 12.77 16.85 24.83
C GLY A 8 11.29 17.20 24.76
N PRO A 9 10.85 18.24 25.48
CA PRO A 9 9.44 18.60 25.59
C PRO A 9 8.82 19.09 24.26
N ASP A 10 9.62 19.65 23.37
CA ASP A 10 9.21 20.09 22.03
C ASP A 10 8.88 18.94 21.06
N ARG A 11 9.15 17.69 21.49
CA ARG A 11 8.93 16.47 20.71
C ARG A 11 7.75 15.66 21.19
N VAL A 12 7.08 16.11 22.22
CA VAL A 12 5.91 15.44 22.80
C VAL A 12 4.71 16.36 22.65
N ALA A 13 3.73 15.92 21.90
CA ALA A 13 2.41 16.55 21.79
C ALA A 13 1.36 15.69 22.48
N ASP A 14 0.18 16.25 22.74
CA ASP A 14 -0.97 15.49 23.20
C ASP A 14 -2.06 15.52 22.11
N GLU A 15 -2.57 14.35 21.78
CA GLU A 15 -3.73 14.21 20.90
C GLU A 15 -4.85 13.48 21.65
N ALA A 16 -5.83 14.24 22.12
CA ALA A 16 -7.00 13.73 22.83
C ALA A 16 -6.66 12.83 24.04
N GLY A 17 -5.62 13.20 24.80
CA GLY A 17 -5.17 12.48 25.98
C GLY A 17 -4.17 11.35 25.69
N THR A 18 -3.74 11.20 24.44
CA THR A 18 -2.69 10.23 24.07
C THR A 18 -1.42 10.99 23.68
N PRO A 19 -0.29 10.76 24.34
CA PRO A 19 0.98 11.37 23.99
C PRO A 19 1.43 10.95 22.59
N VAL A 20 1.91 11.92 21.79
CA VAL A 20 2.52 11.70 20.48
C VAL A 20 3.97 12.11 20.54
N VAL A 21 4.88 11.17 20.32
CA VAL A 21 6.33 11.42 20.30
C VAL A 21 6.86 11.39 18.87
N THR A 22 7.76 12.32 18.56
CA THR A 22 8.24 12.52 17.20
C THR A 22 9.78 12.49 17.14
N PRO A 23 10.39 11.29 17.07
CA PRO A 23 11.86 11.13 16.94
C PRO A 23 12.35 11.62 15.56
N ARG A 24 13.60 12.15 15.51
CA ARG A 24 14.23 12.70 14.30
C ARG A 24 15.08 11.72 13.52
N ASP A 25 15.57 10.68 14.19
CA ASP A 25 16.47 9.70 13.60
C ASP A 25 16.28 8.31 14.23
N ALA A 26 17.04 7.35 13.73
CA ALA A 26 16.97 5.97 14.20
C ALA A 26 17.51 5.78 15.63
N ASP A 27 18.42 6.64 16.09
CA ASP A 27 19.00 6.55 17.43
C ASP A 27 17.98 7.00 18.48
N GLU A 28 17.27 8.10 18.23
CA GLU A 28 16.14 8.55 19.06
C GLU A 28 15.00 7.51 19.08
N VAL A 29 14.70 6.85 17.94
CA VAL A 29 13.74 5.74 17.90
C VAL A 29 14.22 4.58 18.79
N ALA A 30 15.49 4.21 18.69
CA ALA A 30 16.06 3.12 19.48
C ALA A 30 16.05 3.42 20.98
N GLU A 31 16.37 4.65 21.37
CA GLU A 31 16.33 5.07 22.78
C GLU A 31 14.89 5.03 23.32
N LEU A 32 13.92 5.54 22.56
CA LEU A 32 12.51 5.51 22.92
C LEU A 32 12.00 4.07 23.11
N LEU A 33 12.34 3.17 22.19
CA LEU A 33 11.91 1.76 22.26
C LEU A 33 12.55 1.01 23.42
N ARG A 34 13.85 1.26 23.73
CA ARG A 34 14.50 0.70 24.93
C ARG A 34 13.82 1.19 26.21
N ALA A 35 13.48 2.46 26.29
CA ALA A 35 12.79 3.01 27.45
C ALA A 35 11.38 2.42 27.57
N ALA A 36 10.63 2.33 26.48
CA ALA A 36 9.31 1.73 26.45
C ALA A 36 9.35 0.25 26.87
N SER A 37 10.33 -0.51 26.37
CA SER A 37 10.57 -1.91 26.76
C SER A 37 10.85 -2.07 28.25
N ARG A 38 11.69 -1.20 28.82
CA ARG A 38 12.03 -1.22 30.24
C ARG A 38 10.84 -0.87 31.14
N ASP A 39 10.05 0.10 30.70
CA ASP A 39 8.95 0.67 31.53
C ASP A 39 7.59 -0.01 31.24
N GLY A 40 7.53 -0.98 30.32
CA GLY A 40 6.31 -1.71 29.93
C GLY A 40 5.28 -0.84 29.21
N VAL A 41 5.73 0.16 28.44
CA VAL A 41 4.88 1.11 27.71
C VAL A 41 4.64 0.62 26.28
N THR A 42 3.38 0.63 25.85
CA THR A 42 2.99 0.22 24.49
C THR A 42 2.93 1.41 23.54
N LEU A 43 3.47 1.24 22.33
CA LEU A 43 3.54 2.28 21.31
C LEU A 43 2.83 1.84 20.03
N VAL A 44 2.04 2.75 19.43
CA VAL A 44 1.56 2.61 18.06
C VAL A 44 2.41 3.45 17.12
N VAL A 45 2.98 2.83 16.10
CA VAL A 45 3.76 3.54 15.09
C VAL A 45 2.82 4.17 14.07
N ARG A 46 2.96 5.48 13.83
CA ARG A 46 2.15 6.26 12.92
C ARG A 46 3.01 7.04 11.92
N GLY A 47 2.74 6.85 10.62
CA GLY A 47 3.21 7.72 9.55
C GLY A 47 2.24 8.88 9.34
N GLY A 48 1.69 9.03 8.13
CA GLY A 48 0.68 10.05 7.81
C GLY A 48 -0.71 9.82 8.41
N GLY A 49 -0.94 8.76 9.20
CA GLY A 49 -2.23 8.47 9.83
C GLY A 49 -3.36 8.04 8.88
N THR A 50 -3.08 7.85 7.61
CA THR A 50 -4.10 7.68 6.55
C THR A 50 -4.71 6.27 6.47
N LYS A 51 -4.13 5.29 7.18
CA LYS A 51 -4.51 3.87 7.07
C LYS A 51 -4.57 3.14 8.42
N SER A 52 -4.33 3.87 9.52
CA SER A 52 -4.29 3.26 10.84
C SER A 52 -5.67 3.32 11.47
N ALA A 53 -6.25 2.16 11.78
CA ALA A 53 -7.35 2.12 12.73
C ALA A 53 -6.81 2.47 14.14
N PRO A 54 -7.60 3.17 14.96
CA PRO A 54 -7.25 3.39 16.36
C PRO A 54 -6.97 2.07 17.07
N ARG A 55 -5.87 2.01 17.79
CA ARG A 55 -5.49 0.86 18.62
C ARG A 55 -5.19 1.36 20.03
N PRO A 56 -5.53 0.61 21.07
CA PRO A 56 -5.12 0.94 22.42
C PRO A 56 -3.60 1.02 22.51
N CYS A 57 -3.07 2.10 23.05
CA CYS A 57 -1.64 2.29 23.29
C CYS A 57 -1.43 3.37 24.36
N ASP A 58 -0.25 3.35 24.99
CA ASP A 58 0.11 4.36 25.97
C ASP A 58 0.67 5.63 25.31
N ALA A 59 1.26 5.49 24.11
CA ALA A 59 1.69 6.63 23.30
C ALA A 59 1.76 6.27 21.79
N ILE A 60 1.79 7.30 20.96
CA ILE A 60 1.96 7.20 19.51
C ILE A 60 3.40 7.61 19.15
N LEU A 61 4.12 6.75 18.43
CA LEU A 61 5.40 7.08 17.81
C LEU A 61 5.13 7.59 16.38
N SER A 62 5.26 8.90 16.19
CA SER A 62 5.12 9.53 14.89
C SER A 62 6.44 9.50 14.11
N THR A 63 6.42 8.98 12.90
CA THR A 63 7.60 9.00 12.01
C THR A 63 7.69 10.28 11.17
N SER A 64 6.87 11.29 11.42
CA SER A 64 6.77 12.50 10.57
C SER A 64 8.08 13.28 10.44
N ALA A 65 8.93 13.29 11.49
CA ALA A 65 10.25 13.94 11.44
C ALA A 65 11.32 13.06 10.76
N LEU A 66 11.06 11.77 10.54
CA LEU A 66 11.93 10.90 9.76
C LEU A 66 11.63 11.12 8.26
N ALA A 67 11.92 12.30 7.73
CA ALA A 67 11.62 12.67 6.35
C ALA A 67 12.89 13.08 5.58
N GLY A 68 12.80 13.03 4.25
CA GLY A 68 13.85 13.40 3.31
C GLY A 68 14.49 12.21 2.59
N ILE A 69 15.18 12.53 1.51
CA ILE A 69 15.97 11.59 0.71
C ILE A 69 17.31 11.37 1.41
N VAL A 70 17.72 10.11 1.51
CA VAL A 70 19.02 9.69 2.08
C VAL A 70 20.04 9.50 0.95
N ASP A 71 19.64 8.82 -0.13
CA ASP A 71 20.47 8.57 -1.30
C ASP A 71 19.60 8.44 -2.54
N ARG A 72 20.11 8.90 -3.68
CA ARG A 72 19.46 8.76 -4.98
C ARG A 72 20.48 8.46 -6.05
N GLN A 73 20.26 7.37 -6.78
CA GLN A 73 21.12 6.93 -7.88
C GLN A 73 20.29 6.86 -9.16
N PRO A 74 20.16 7.97 -9.93
CA PRO A 74 19.33 7.99 -11.13
C PRO A 74 19.76 6.97 -12.18
N GLY A 75 21.08 6.73 -12.33
CA GLY A 75 21.60 5.75 -13.28
C GLY A 75 21.22 4.30 -12.96
N ASP A 76 21.05 3.98 -11.68
CA ASP A 76 20.64 2.66 -11.19
C ASP A 76 19.13 2.57 -10.95
N MET A 77 18.40 3.66 -11.16
CA MET A 77 16.97 3.79 -10.87
C MET A 77 16.62 3.35 -9.44
N THR A 78 17.37 3.85 -8.46
CA THR A 78 17.13 3.55 -7.03
C THR A 78 17.04 4.82 -6.20
N LEU A 79 16.21 4.76 -5.15
CA LEU A 79 16.01 5.80 -4.17
C LEU A 79 16.03 5.19 -2.77
N VAL A 80 16.76 5.84 -1.85
CA VAL A 80 16.67 5.58 -0.41
C VAL A 80 16.08 6.84 0.23
N ALA A 81 14.97 6.66 0.92
CA ALA A 81 14.32 7.76 1.62
C ALA A 81 13.89 7.34 3.04
N ARG A 82 13.76 8.31 3.93
CA ARG A 82 13.28 8.13 5.29
C ARG A 82 11.79 7.80 5.29
N ALA A 83 11.37 6.97 6.23
CA ALA A 83 10.03 6.39 6.27
C ALA A 83 8.88 7.40 6.42
N GLY A 84 9.13 8.54 7.06
CA GLY A 84 8.15 9.63 7.23
C GLY A 84 8.00 10.55 6.01
N SER A 85 8.82 10.36 4.95
CA SER A 85 8.72 11.16 3.73
C SER A 85 7.36 10.95 3.07
N ARG A 86 6.71 12.04 2.65
CA ARG A 86 5.45 11.97 1.89
C ARG A 86 5.73 11.42 0.49
N LEU A 87 4.81 10.60 0.01
CA LEU A 87 5.00 9.95 -1.28
C LEU A 87 5.00 10.96 -2.44
N ASP A 88 4.15 12.00 -2.35
CA ASP A 88 4.07 13.05 -3.37
C ASP A 88 5.37 13.85 -3.46
N ASP A 89 6.00 14.17 -2.32
CA ASP A 89 7.28 14.90 -2.28
C ASP A 89 8.40 14.06 -2.94
N LEU A 90 8.46 12.77 -2.61
CA LEU A 90 9.43 11.85 -3.24
C LEU A 90 9.17 11.69 -4.74
N GLN A 91 7.90 11.65 -5.16
CA GLN A 91 7.54 11.56 -6.58
C GLN A 91 7.98 12.81 -7.35
N ALA A 92 7.80 14.00 -6.77
CA ALA A 92 8.25 15.27 -7.37
C ALA A 92 9.77 15.29 -7.54
N GLU A 93 10.52 14.82 -6.55
CA GLU A 93 11.98 14.77 -6.57
C GLU A 93 12.53 13.83 -7.66
N VAL A 94 11.95 12.65 -7.83
CA VAL A 94 12.45 11.69 -8.85
C VAL A 94 11.99 12.05 -10.26
N ALA A 95 10.92 12.83 -10.40
CA ALA A 95 10.41 13.28 -11.70
C ALA A 95 11.39 14.17 -12.45
N VAL A 96 12.32 14.84 -11.75
CA VAL A 96 13.38 15.69 -12.35
C VAL A 96 14.27 14.90 -13.30
N ASP A 97 14.46 13.59 -13.05
CA ASP A 97 15.24 12.70 -13.91
C ASP A 97 14.35 11.84 -14.83
N HIS A 98 13.11 12.25 -15.08
CA HIS A 98 12.11 11.47 -15.82
C HIS A 98 11.89 10.07 -15.24
N GLN A 99 11.96 9.97 -13.90
CA GLN A 99 11.71 8.73 -13.16
C GLN A 99 10.47 8.85 -12.30
N ARG A 100 9.93 7.71 -11.89
CA ARG A 100 8.73 7.64 -11.05
C ARG A 100 8.80 6.49 -10.05
N LEU A 101 8.18 6.70 -8.90
CA LEU A 101 7.85 5.66 -7.93
C LEU A 101 6.62 4.88 -8.41
N MET A 102 6.70 3.54 -8.35
CA MET A 102 5.55 2.68 -8.66
C MET A 102 4.73 2.32 -7.40
N LEU A 103 4.66 3.24 -6.47
CA LEU A 103 3.84 3.15 -5.26
C LEU A 103 2.67 4.13 -5.39
N ASP A 104 1.47 3.61 -5.19
CA ASP A 104 0.27 4.45 -5.18
C ASP A 104 0.08 5.12 -3.81
N ARG A 105 -0.39 6.37 -3.81
CA ARG A 105 -0.66 7.15 -2.58
C ARG A 105 -1.98 6.75 -1.91
N VAL A 106 -2.15 5.47 -1.65
CA VAL A 106 -3.34 4.94 -0.97
C VAL A 106 -3.53 5.64 0.37
N GLY A 107 -4.73 6.19 0.59
CA GLY A 107 -5.05 7.00 1.77
C GLY A 107 -4.79 8.51 1.60
N GLY A 108 -4.46 8.97 0.39
CA GLY A 108 -4.39 10.39 0.04
C GLY A 108 -3.05 11.06 0.29
N PRO A 109 -3.01 12.41 0.20
CA PRO A 109 -1.77 13.18 0.12
C PRO A 109 -0.89 13.13 1.38
N ALA A 110 -1.42 12.75 2.54
CA ALA A 110 -0.63 12.56 3.75
C ALA A 110 0.06 11.19 3.83
N ALA A 111 -0.10 10.32 2.81
CA ALA A 111 0.53 9.01 2.80
C ALA A 111 2.06 9.12 2.79
N THR A 112 2.72 8.42 3.72
CA THR A 112 4.18 8.37 3.83
C THR A 112 4.73 7.06 3.28
N LEU A 113 6.00 7.07 2.85
CA LEU A 113 6.70 5.90 2.34
C LEU A 113 6.64 4.73 3.33
N GLY A 114 6.99 4.96 4.60
CA GLY A 114 6.93 3.94 5.66
C GLY A 114 5.50 3.46 5.91
N GLY A 115 4.50 4.35 5.85
CA GLY A 115 3.10 3.99 5.99
C GLY A 115 2.60 3.09 4.86
N ILE A 116 2.97 3.36 3.61
CA ILE A 116 2.67 2.52 2.44
C ILE A 116 3.34 1.15 2.55
N VAL A 117 4.62 1.12 2.91
CA VAL A 117 5.40 -0.11 3.07
C VAL A 117 4.86 -0.95 4.24
N SER A 118 4.70 -0.35 5.41
CA SER A 118 4.24 -1.07 6.61
C SER A 118 2.82 -1.64 6.48
N THR A 119 1.98 -1.04 5.64
CA THR A 119 0.63 -1.56 5.37
C THR A 119 0.55 -2.45 4.12
N ASN A 120 1.64 -2.55 3.36
CA ASN A 120 1.68 -3.16 2.02
C ASN A 120 0.56 -2.61 1.11
N ALA A 121 0.27 -1.32 1.25
CA ALA A 121 -0.82 -0.68 0.53
C ALA A 121 -0.47 -0.53 -0.95
N ALA A 122 -1.37 -0.98 -1.81
CA ALA A 122 -1.18 -0.96 -3.25
C ALA A 122 -2.51 -0.61 -3.95
N GLY A 123 -2.43 0.31 -4.88
CA GLY A 123 -3.54 0.76 -5.73
C GLY A 123 -3.47 0.15 -7.13
N PRO A 124 -3.92 0.89 -8.15
CA PRO A 124 -4.03 0.46 -9.54
C PRO A 124 -2.72 -0.05 -10.15
N ARG A 125 -1.59 0.62 -9.87
CA ARG A 125 -0.27 0.25 -10.42
C ARG A 125 0.22 -1.12 -9.98
N ARG A 126 -0.39 -1.70 -8.94
CA ARG A 126 -0.12 -3.08 -8.52
C ARG A 126 -0.25 -4.08 -9.66
N HIS A 127 -1.11 -3.81 -10.64
CA HIS A 127 -1.33 -4.70 -11.76
C HIS A 127 -0.03 -5.02 -12.52
N ALA A 128 0.77 -4.00 -12.85
CA ALA A 128 2.00 -4.16 -13.63
C ALA A 128 3.26 -4.25 -12.74
N PHE A 129 3.28 -3.55 -11.60
CA PHE A 129 4.48 -3.35 -10.81
C PHE A 129 4.51 -4.11 -9.48
N GLY A 130 3.40 -4.78 -9.15
CA GLY A 130 3.28 -5.49 -7.88
C GLY A 130 2.93 -4.57 -6.70
N THR A 131 3.26 -5.03 -5.51
CA THR A 131 3.01 -4.33 -4.25
C THR A 131 4.31 -3.70 -3.73
N PRO A 132 4.28 -2.94 -2.62
CA PRO A 132 5.52 -2.53 -1.94
C PRO A 132 6.50 -3.68 -1.72
N ARG A 133 6.01 -4.92 -1.53
CA ARG A 133 6.85 -6.11 -1.39
C ARG A 133 7.72 -6.38 -2.62
N ASP A 134 7.28 -6.00 -3.82
CA ASP A 134 7.99 -6.24 -5.08
C ASP A 134 8.92 -5.08 -5.45
N ILE A 135 8.66 -3.90 -4.91
CA ILE A 135 9.34 -2.63 -5.23
C ILE A 135 10.46 -2.33 -4.23
N VAL A 136 10.25 -2.64 -2.94
CA VAL A 136 11.24 -2.43 -1.88
C VAL A 136 12.40 -3.41 -2.04
N ILE A 137 13.62 -2.89 -2.07
CA ILE A 137 14.88 -3.64 -2.20
C ILE A 137 15.72 -3.62 -0.93
N GLY A 138 15.42 -2.74 0.02
CA GLY A 138 16.07 -2.68 1.31
C GLY A 138 15.30 -1.84 2.32
N ALA A 139 15.58 -2.07 3.59
CA ALA A 139 15.02 -1.29 4.70
C ALA A 139 16.02 -1.17 5.86
N ARG A 140 15.98 -0.02 6.55
CA ARG A 140 16.54 0.14 7.89
C ARG A 140 15.37 0.24 8.88
N PHE A 141 15.54 -0.35 10.02
CA PHE A 141 14.47 -0.43 11.01
C PHE A 141 15.04 -0.57 12.42
N VAL A 142 14.21 -0.32 13.42
CA VAL A 142 14.53 -0.54 14.84
C VAL A 142 13.51 -1.52 15.41
N THR A 143 13.99 -2.60 16.01
CA THR A 143 13.16 -3.63 16.66
C THR A 143 12.60 -3.15 18.00
N GLY A 144 11.61 -3.82 18.56
CA GLY A 144 10.95 -3.42 19.80
C GLY A 144 11.86 -3.32 21.03
N ASP A 145 13.00 -4.01 21.03
CA ASP A 145 14.05 -3.92 22.05
C ASP A 145 15.07 -2.78 21.78
N GLY A 146 14.85 -1.97 20.75
CA GLY A 146 15.68 -0.82 20.41
C GLY A 146 16.98 -1.17 19.67
N ILE A 147 17.05 -2.34 19.00
CA ILE A 147 18.19 -2.71 18.16
C ILE A 147 17.97 -2.17 16.74
N ALA A 148 18.90 -1.33 16.28
CA ALA A 148 18.90 -0.86 14.90
C ALA A 148 19.47 -1.95 13.97
N ALA A 149 18.75 -2.24 12.89
CA ALA A 149 19.11 -3.27 11.94
C ALA A 149 18.82 -2.84 10.50
N ARG A 150 19.36 -3.58 9.53
CA ARG A 150 19.11 -3.38 8.09
C ARG A 150 18.92 -4.72 7.40
N SER A 151 18.12 -4.72 6.34
CA SER A 151 17.91 -5.85 5.45
C SER A 151 17.90 -5.37 4.01
N GLY A 152 18.48 -6.14 3.10
CA GLY A 152 18.62 -5.72 1.70
C GLY A 152 19.67 -4.61 1.51
N GLY A 153 19.51 -3.83 0.44
CA GLY A 153 20.45 -2.75 0.07
C GLY A 153 19.92 -1.94 -1.11
N THR A 154 20.82 -1.20 -1.77
CA THR A 154 20.52 -0.41 -2.97
C THR A 154 20.73 -1.19 -4.28
N VAL A 155 21.19 -2.44 -4.20
CA VAL A 155 21.39 -3.28 -5.38
C VAL A 155 20.17 -4.15 -5.63
N VAL A 156 19.77 -4.27 -6.89
CA VAL A 156 18.57 -5.00 -7.32
C VAL A 156 18.63 -6.50 -6.98
N LYS A 157 19.83 -7.07 -6.89
CA LYS A 157 20.05 -8.47 -6.50
C LYS A 157 20.95 -8.54 -5.27
N ASN A 158 20.35 -8.80 -4.12
CA ASN A 158 21.06 -9.12 -2.89
C ASN A 158 20.64 -10.53 -2.43
N VAL A 159 21.60 -11.44 -2.31
CA VAL A 159 21.39 -12.84 -1.92
C VAL A 159 22.06 -13.17 -0.58
N ALA A 160 22.58 -12.17 0.13
CA ALA A 160 23.23 -12.35 1.42
C ALA A 160 22.21 -12.26 2.58
N GLY A 161 22.05 -13.36 3.29
CA GLY A 161 21.19 -13.44 4.47
C GLY A 161 19.69 -13.55 4.18
N TYR A 162 18.90 -13.58 5.23
CA TYR A 162 17.43 -13.58 5.15
C TYR A 162 16.91 -12.16 4.84
N ASP A 163 15.91 -12.07 3.98
CA ASP A 163 15.25 -10.81 3.68
C ASP A 163 14.21 -10.45 4.76
N VAL A 164 14.73 -10.05 5.93
CA VAL A 164 13.92 -9.63 7.08
C VAL A 164 13.06 -8.41 6.73
N GLY A 165 13.52 -7.53 5.83
CA GLY A 165 12.76 -6.39 5.37
C GLY A 165 11.39 -6.77 4.80
N LYS A 166 11.30 -7.93 4.13
CA LYS A 166 10.03 -8.44 3.60
C LYS A 166 9.02 -8.86 4.67
N LEU A 167 9.45 -9.13 5.90
CA LEU A 167 8.57 -9.42 7.04
C LEU A 167 7.90 -8.14 7.57
N LEU A 168 8.60 -7.00 7.45
CA LEU A 168 8.10 -5.71 7.92
C LEU A 168 7.04 -5.12 6.98
N ILE A 169 7.02 -5.57 5.72
CA ILE A 169 6.05 -5.13 4.72
C ILE A 169 4.68 -5.76 5.04
N GLY A 170 3.72 -4.91 5.38
CA GLY A 170 2.38 -5.33 5.81
C GLY A 170 2.26 -5.61 7.33
N ALA A 171 3.36 -5.53 8.10
CA ALA A 171 3.35 -5.73 9.55
C ALA A 171 2.72 -4.56 10.34
N ARG A 172 2.38 -3.46 9.69
CA ARG A 172 1.70 -2.29 10.28
C ARG A 172 2.43 -1.68 11.49
N GLY A 173 3.77 -1.78 11.52
CA GLY A 173 4.58 -1.29 12.62
C GLY A 173 4.62 -2.19 13.87
N SER A 174 3.95 -3.35 13.85
CA SER A 174 3.88 -4.25 15.01
C SER A 174 5.13 -5.11 15.24
N LEU A 175 6.05 -5.17 14.28
CA LEU A 175 7.27 -5.98 14.39
C LEU A 175 8.52 -5.12 14.58
N ALA A 176 8.56 -3.94 13.98
CA ALA A 176 9.65 -2.99 14.07
C ALA A 176 9.21 -1.61 13.55
N VAL A 177 9.96 -0.58 13.92
CA VAL A 177 9.80 0.77 13.37
C VAL A 177 10.70 0.90 12.15
N VAL A 178 10.13 0.99 10.95
CA VAL A 178 10.88 1.25 9.72
C VAL A 178 11.33 2.71 9.72
N THR A 179 12.62 2.96 9.54
CA THR A 179 13.22 4.30 9.54
C THR A 179 13.64 4.77 8.16
N GLU A 180 14.11 3.87 7.29
CA GLU A 180 14.48 4.15 5.90
C GLU A 180 14.05 3.00 5.00
N VAL A 181 13.75 3.33 3.75
CA VAL A 181 13.37 2.36 2.70
C VAL A 181 14.14 2.63 1.42
N ALA A 182 14.73 1.58 0.85
CA ALA A 182 15.29 1.59 -0.48
C ALA A 182 14.29 0.99 -1.47
N VAL A 183 14.01 1.69 -2.56
CA VAL A 183 13.04 1.31 -3.58
C VAL A 183 13.63 1.39 -4.99
N LYS A 184 13.10 0.56 -5.89
CA LYS A 184 13.34 0.70 -7.32
C LYS A 184 12.46 1.81 -7.90
N LEU A 185 13.04 2.56 -8.83
CA LEU A 185 12.34 3.53 -9.66
C LEU A 185 12.08 2.94 -11.06
N HIS A 186 11.23 3.61 -11.81
CA HIS A 186 10.91 3.27 -13.19
C HIS A 186 10.93 4.55 -14.04
N PRO A 187 11.21 4.47 -15.34
CA PRO A 187 11.11 5.62 -16.21
C PRO A 187 9.64 6.10 -16.32
N VAL A 188 9.46 7.39 -16.52
CA VAL A 188 8.18 7.94 -16.94
C VAL A 188 7.92 7.46 -18.37
N PRO A 189 6.74 6.94 -18.72
CA PRO A 189 6.44 6.52 -20.10
C PRO A 189 6.30 7.74 -21.02
N ASP A 190 6.57 7.53 -22.31
CA ASP A 190 6.41 8.59 -23.34
C ASP A 190 4.93 8.97 -23.48
N ALA A 191 4.04 7.99 -23.35
CA ALA A 191 2.59 8.17 -23.43
C ALA A 191 1.82 7.30 -22.46
N SER A 192 0.68 7.81 -22.03
CA SER A 192 -0.29 7.09 -21.19
C SER A 192 -1.70 7.36 -21.70
N ARG A 193 -2.51 6.32 -21.86
CA ARG A 193 -3.95 6.44 -22.17
C ARG A 193 -4.77 5.48 -21.33
N THR A 194 -5.95 5.91 -20.99
CA THR A 194 -6.94 5.08 -20.27
C THR A 194 -8.22 5.02 -21.06
N VAL A 195 -8.71 3.80 -21.26
CA VAL A 195 -10.02 3.56 -21.85
C VAL A 195 -10.92 2.88 -20.83
N VAL A 196 -12.23 3.12 -20.95
CA VAL A 196 -13.24 2.55 -20.07
C VAL A 196 -14.34 1.86 -20.88
N LEU A 197 -14.70 0.65 -20.45
CA LEU A 197 -15.98 0.03 -20.79
C LEU A 197 -17.01 0.47 -19.75
N ARG A 198 -18.17 0.93 -20.23
CA ARG A 198 -19.34 1.20 -19.38
C ARG A 198 -20.35 0.09 -19.53
N THR A 199 -20.68 -0.58 -18.43
CA THR A 199 -21.69 -1.64 -18.42
C THR A 199 -22.27 -1.83 -17.03
N THR A 200 -23.55 -2.13 -16.93
CA THR A 200 -24.23 -2.53 -15.69
C THR A 200 -24.38 -4.05 -15.59
N ASP A 201 -23.92 -4.80 -16.59
CA ASP A 201 -23.93 -6.26 -16.58
C ASP A 201 -22.60 -6.80 -16.03
N ALA A 202 -22.66 -7.42 -14.87
CA ALA A 202 -21.51 -8.02 -14.21
C ALA A 202 -20.84 -9.13 -15.05
N ALA A 203 -21.60 -9.86 -15.86
CA ALA A 203 -21.04 -10.90 -16.72
C ALA A 203 -20.28 -10.27 -17.90
N GLU A 204 -20.81 -9.18 -18.50
CA GLU A 204 -20.11 -8.43 -19.54
C GLU A 204 -18.81 -7.81 -19.02
N ALA A 205 -18.85 -7.18 -17.82
CA ALA A 205 -17.67 -6.64 -17.18
C ALA A 205 -16.58 -7.70 -16.97
N ALA A 206 -16.95 -8.87 -16.44
CA ALA A 206 -16.01 -9.98 -16.21
C ALA A 206 -15.50 -10.58 -17.54
N ALA A 207 -16.34 -10.70 -18.57
CA ALA A 207 -15.94 -11.17 -19.89
C ALA A 207 -14.94 -10.21 -20.54
N PHE A 208 -15.15 -8.89 -20.43
CA PHE A 208 -14.21 -7.88 -20.91
C PHE A 208 -12.85 -8.04 -20.23
N VAL A 209 -12.81 -8.11 -18.90
CA VAL A 209 -11.57 -8.31 -18.13
C VAL A 209 -10.86 -9.60 -18.54
N ALA A 210 -11.59 -10.69 -18.72
CA ALA A 210 -11.02 -11.97 -19.17
C ALA A 210 -10.38 -11.86 -20.56
N ARG A 211 -11.00 -11.12 -21.48
CA ARG A 211 -10.46 -10.86 -22.83
C ARG A 211 -9.22 -9.97 -22.77
N VAL A 212 -9.24 -8.90 -21.96
CA VAL A 212 -8.05 -8.03 -21.74
C VAL A 212 -6.86 -8.84 -21.24
N ARG A 213 -7.08 -9.77 -20.29
CA ARG A 213 -6.03 -10.61 -19.72
C ARG A 213 -5.38 -11.57 -20.74
N THR A 214 -6.07 -11.91 -21.81
CA THR A 214 -5.58 -12.84 -22.84
C THR A 214 -5.18 -12.14 -24.15
N ALA A 215 -5.49 -10.86 -24.28
CA ALA A 215 -5.13 -10.06 -25.44
C ALA A 215 -3.61 -9.74 -25.41
N PRO A 216 -3.02 -9.45 -26.59
CA PRO A 216 -1.61 -9.02 -26.69
C PRO A 216 -1.45 -7.54 -26.32
N VAL A 217 -1.90 -7.17 -25.11
CA VAL A 217 -1.77 -5.85 -24.49
C VAL A 217 -1.04 -5.97 -23.15
N THR A 218 -0.39 -4.89 -22.74
CA THR A 218 0.36 -4.82 -21.48
C THR A 218 -0.17 -3.68 -20.61
N PRO A 219 -1.35 -3.84 -20.00
CA PRO A 219 -1.93 -2.79 -19.19
C PRO A 219 -1.11 -2.53 -17.92
N THR A 220 -1.01 -1.26 -17.54
CA THR A 220 -0.40 -0.86 -16.26
C THR A 220 -1.42 -0.83 -15.13
N ALA A 221 -2.71 -0.68 -15.47
CA ALA A 221 -3.81 -0.84 -14.53
C ALA A 221 -5.02 -1.43 -15.25
N VAL A 222 -5.77 -2.27 -14.54
CA VAL A 222 -7.11 -2.76 -14.94
C VAL A 222 -8.00 -2.65 -13.71
N GLU A 223 -8.85 -1.64 -13.71
CA GLU A 223 -9.65 -1.24 -12.54
C GLU A 223 -11.13 -1.42 -12.79
N VAL A 224 -11.88 -1.66 -11.72
CA VAL A 224 -13.33 -1.67 -11.75
C VAL A 224 -13.88 -0.76 -10.66
N ARG A 225 -14.97 -0.06 -11.00
CA ARG A 225 -15.79 0.74 -10.09
C ARG A 225 -17.23 0.30 -10.26
N TRP A 226 -17.77 -0.31 -9.21
CA TRP A 226 -19.08 -0.96 -9.25
C TRP A 226 -19.92 -0.53 -8.03
N PRO A 227 -21.23 -0.24 -8.16
CA PRO A 227 -22.11 -0.47 -9.30
C PRO A 227 -22.14 0.64 -10.37
N GLU A 228 -21.20 1.61 -10.36
CA GLU A 228 -21.13 2.65 -11.41
C GLU A 228 -20.94 2.07 -12.82
N GLY A 229 -20.54 0.81 -12.93
CA GLY A 229 -20.41 0.11 -14.19
C GLY A 229 -19.20 0.51 -15.02
N LEU A 230 -18.07 0.87 -14.37
CA LEU A 230 -16.84 1.28 -15.03
C LEU A 230 -15.77 0.20 -14.95
N VAL A 231 -15.26 -0.23 -16.11
CA VAL A 231 -14.06 -1.09 -16.18
C VAL A 231 -13.00 -0.37 -17.00
N ALA A 232 -11.98 0.14 -16.32
CA ALA A 232 -10.93 0.96 -16.92
C ALA A 232 -9.67 0.13 -17.19
N VAL A 233 -9.02 0.40 -18.34
CA VAL A 233 -7.74 -0.20 -18.74
C VAL A 233 -6.78 0.94 -19.08
N ARG A 234 -5.65 1.02 -18.37
CA ARG A 234 -4.58 1.97 -18.64
C ARG A 234 -3.42 1.30 -19.34
N ILE A 235 -2.93 1.95 -20.37
CA ILE A 235 -1.73 1.57 -21.11
C ILE A 235 -0.70 2.68 -20.99
N ASP A 236 0.50 2.34 -20.52
CA ASP A 236 1.68 3.20 -20.47
C ASP A 236 2.75 2.61 -21.41
N SER A 237 3.21 3.36 -22.42
CA SER A 237 4.21 2.88 -23.39
C SER A 237 4.77 4.06 -24.20
N THR A 238 5.35 3.76 -25.39
CA THR A 238 5.62 4.78 -26.42
C THR A 238 4.30 5.21 -27.06
N GLU A 239 4.25 6.37 -27.73
CA GLU A 239 3.05 6.86 -28.43
C GLU A 239 2.48 5.81 -29.42
N ALA A 240 3.33 5.22 -30.24
CA ALA A 240 2.93 4.18 -31.19
C ALA A 240 2.43 2.90 -30.47
N GLY A 241 3.10 2.52 -29.38
CA GLY A 241 2.73 1.35 -28.57
C GLY A 241 1.39 1.51 -27.88
N VAL A 242 1.11 2.72 -27.35
CA VAL A 242 -0.20 3.04 -26.75
C VAL A 242 -1.27 2.99 -27.82
N ALA A 243 -1.10 3.67 -28.97
CA ALA A 243 -2.09 3.71 -30.04
C ALA A 243 -2.48 2.29 -30.51
N ALA A 244 -1.48 1.44 -30.80
CA ALA A 244 -1.72 0.07 -31.23
C ALA A 244 -2.49 -0.76 -30.21
N GLN A 245 -2.17 -0.62 -28.90
CA GLN A 245 -2.85 -1.38 -27.85
C GLN A 245 -4.29 -0.86 -27.59
N ILE A 246 -4.52 0.44 -27.72
CA ILE A 246 -5.88 1.01 -27.63
C ILE A 246 -6.75 0.49 -28.78
N ASP A 247 -6.22 0.37 -29.99
CA ASP A 247 -6.98 -0.20 -31.13
C ASP A 247 -7.34 -1.67 -30.89
N LEU A 248 -6.43 -2.45 -30.27
CA LEU A 248 -6.75 -3.82 -29.84
C LEU A 248 -7.86 -3.85 -28.78
N LEU A 249 -7.87 -2.92 -27.82
CA LEU A 249 -8.93 -2.83 -26.82
C LEU A 249 -10.27 -2.44 -27.44
N ARG A 250 -10.28 -1.52 -28.43
CA ARG A 250 -11.48 -1.15 -29.20
C ARG A 250 -12.04 -2.32 -30.01
N ALA A 251 -11.19 -3.23 -30.50
CA ALA A 251 -11.63 -4.45 -31.14
C ALA A 251 -12.26 -5.48 -30.18
N ILE A 252 -11.93 -5.38 -28.88
CA ILE A 252 -12.49 -6.23 -27.83
C ILE A 252 -13.90 -5.76 -27.42
N ALA A 253 -14.09 -4.46 -27.18
CA ALA A 253 -15.34 -3.89 -26.69
C ALA A 253 -15.46 -2.40 -27.09
N PRO A 254 -16.68 -1.82 -27.07
CA PRO A 254 -16.88 -0.40 -27.28
C PRO A 254 -16.36 0.41 -26.07
N VAL A 255 -15.08 0.70 -26.08
CA VAL A 255 -14.43 1.50 -25.04
C VAL A 255 -14.24 2.95 -25.45
N GLU A 256 -14.32 3.87 -24.49
CA GLU A 256 -14.07 5.30 -24.66
C GLU A 256 -12.82 5.74 -23.91
N GLU A 257 -12.10 6.73 -24.43
CA GLU A 257 -10.96 7.32 -23.71
C GLU A 257 -11.45 8.28 -22.63
N ILE A 258 -10.76 8.27 -21.49
CA ILE A 258 -11.03 9.14 -20.35
C ILE A 258 -9.73 9.79 -19.84
N ASP A 259 -9.86 10.83 -18.99
CA ASP A 259 -8.76 11.30 -18.18
C ASP A 259 -8.36 10.23 -17.17
N GLY A 260 -7.28 9.52 -17.47
CA GLY A 260 -6.86 8.38 -16.70
C GLY A 260 -6.19 8.75 -15.37
N ASP A 261 -5.56 9.92 -15.26
CA ASP A 261 -4.92 10.34 -14.01
C ASP A 261 -5.99 10.78 -13.01
N ALA A 262 -6.97 11.57 -13.45
CA ALA A 262 -8.15 11.91 -12.64
C ALA A 262 -8.91 10.66 -12.19
N PHE A 263 -9.16 9.69 -13.10
CA PHE A 263 -9.82 8.45 -12.76
C PHE A 263 -9.07 7.65 -11.69
N LEU A 264 -7.74 7.51 -11.81
CA LEU A 264 -6.93 6.77 -10.85
C LEU A 264 -6.85 7.48 -9.49
N ASP A 265 -6.79 8.81 -9.48
CA ASP A 265 -6.81 9.60 -8.24
C ASP A 265 -8.13 9.43 -7.49
N GLU A 266 -9.27 9.48 -8.19
CA GLU A 266 -10.57 9.18 -7.62
C GLU A 266 -10.64 7.74 -7.11
N GLN A 267 -10.15 6.76 -7.89
CA GLN A 267 -10.11 5.36 -7.53
C GLN A 267 -9.37 5.12 -6.20
N LEU A 268 -8.28 5.86 -5.96
CA LEU A 268 -7.51 5.80 -4.71
C LEU A 268 -8.21 6.48 -3.54
N ALA A 269 -9.07 7.46 -3.80
CA ALA A 269 -9.78 8.23 -2.77
C ALA A 269 -11.07 7.54 -2.29
N LEU A 270 -11.78 6.84 -3.18
CA LEU A 270 -13.11 6.26 -2.92
C LEU A 270 -13.20 5.41 -1.65
N PRO A 271 -12.25 4.50 -1.32
CA PRO A 271 -12.33 3.70 -0.10
C PRO A 271 -12.29 4.50 1.20
N PHE A 272 -11.98 5.79 1.14
CA PHE A 272 -11.83 6.69 2.29
C PHE A 272 -12.83 7.85 2.29
N ALA A 273 -13.64 7.98 1.24
CA ALA A 273 -14.46 9.16 1.01
C ALA A 273 -15.78 9.15 1.78
N SER A 274 -16.42 7.98 1.94
CA SER A 274 -17.76 7.88 2.55
C SER A 274 -17.74 7.88 4.07
N GLY A 275 -16.62 7.57 4.70
CA GLY A 275 -16.56 7.27 6.13
C GLY A 275 -17.11 5.88 6.51
N ASP A 276 -17.65 5.14 5.55
CA ASP A 276 -18.08 3.76 5.74
C ASP A 276 -16.88 2.81 5.84
N PRO A 277 -17.03 1.68 6.55
CA PRO A 277 -15.98 0.67 6.59
C PRO A 277 -15.62 0.14 5.20
N ALA A 278 -14.33 0.07 4.90
CA ALA A 278 -13.82 -0.56 3.71
C ALA A 278 -13.33 -1.98 4.03
N LEU A 279 -13.97 -2.99 3.43
CA LEU A 279 -13.60 -4.38 3.57
C LEU A 279 -12.66 -4.77 2.43
N GLY A 280 -11.38 -5.01 2.72
CA GLY A 280 -10.44 -5.52 1.74
C GLY A 280 -10.82 -6.94 1.31
N VAL A 281 -11.07 -7.15 0.02
CA VAL A 281 -11.48 -8.43 -0.55
C VAL A 281 -10.51 -8.90 -1.63
N GLY A 282 -10.42 -10.23 -1.79
CA GLY A 282 -9.70 -10.85 -2.90
C GLY A 282 -10.36 -12.17 -3.25
N VAL A 283 -10.72 -12.35 -4.52
CA VAL A 283 -11.30 -13.58 -5.05
C VAL A 283 -10.57 -14.03 -6.31
N ARG A 284 -10.86 -15.22 -6.80
CA ARG A 284 -10.28 -15.69 -8.06
C ARG A 284 -10.79 -14.82 -9.23
N PRO A 285 -9.99 -14.60 -10.27
CA PRO A 285 -10.41 -13.85 -11.44
C PRO A 285 -11.68 -14.39 -12.13
N SER A 286 -11.93 -15.71 -12.04
CA SER A 286 -13.16 -16.36 -12.51
C SER A 286 -14.42 -15.94 -11.76
N ASP A 287 -14.26 -15.45 -10.54
CA ASP A 287 -15.36 -15.11 -9.63
C ASP A 287 -15.72 -13.62 -9.65
N LEU A 288 -15.12 -12.84 -10.57
CA LEU A 288 -15.38 -11.39 -10.68
C LEU A 288 -16.86 -11.09 -10.87
N ALA A 289 -17.54 -11.76 -11.82
CA ALA A 289 -18.97 -11.54 -12.05
C ALA A 289 -19.80 -11.80 -10.78
N ALA A 290 -19.51 -12.89 -10.06
CA ALA A 290 -20.21 -13.24 -8.83
C ALA A 290 -19.96 -12.18 -7.72
N LEU A 291 -18.73 -11.67 -7.60
CA LEU A 291 -18.43 -10.58 -6.68
C LEU A 291 -19.21 -9.30 -7.01
N LEU A 292 -19.23 -8.90 -8.27
CA LEU A 292 -19.92 -7.68 -8.69
C LEU A 292 -21.44 -7.77 -8.47
N THR A 293 -22.04 -8.93 -8.75
CA THR A 293 -23.45 -9.19 -8.46
C THR A 293 -23.71 -9.15 -6.95
N LEU A 294 -22.91 -9.85 -6.16
CA LEU A 294 -23.02 -9.87 -4.70
C LEU A 294 -23.00 -8.45 -4.11
N VAL A 295 -22.06 -7.63 -4.55
CA VAL A 295 -21.89 -6.25 -4.07
C VAL A 295 -23.12 -5.41 -4.42
N ALA A 296 -23.62 -5.52 -5.65
CA ALA A 296 -24.83 -4.79 -6.08
C ALA A 296 -26.07 -5.22 -5.29
N ASP A 297 -26.28 -6.52 -5.08
CA ASP A 297 -27.41 -7.08 -4.33
C ASP A 297 -27.46 -6.62 -2.87
N HIS A 298 -26.30 -6.25 -2.30
CA HIS A 298 -26.20 -5.73 -0.94
C HIS A 298 -26.14 -4.19 -0.86
N GLY A 299 -26.36 -3.48 -2.00
CA GLY A 299 -26.27 -2.02 -2.04
C GLY A 299 -24.89 -1.46 -1.67
N ALA A 300 -23.84 -2.26 -1.87
CA ALA A 300 -22.45 -1.90 -1.59
C ALA A 300 -21.74 -1.45 -2.87
N ALA A 301 -20.52 -0.90 -2.73
CA ALA A 301 -19.67 -0.59 -3.84
C ALA A 301 -18.37 -1.41 -3.81
N PHE A 302 -17.85 -1.80 -4.96
CA PHE A 302 -16.53 -2.40 -5.10
C PHE A 302 -15.63 -1.51 -5.94
N VAL A 303 -14.45 -1.22 -5.40
CA VAL A 303 -13.42 -0.41 -6.04
C VAL A 303 -12.12 -1.22 -6.03
N GLY A 304 -11.58 -1.56 -7.19
CA GLY A 304 -10.36 -2.38 -7.18
C GLY A 304 -9.85 -2.85 -8.53
N ARG A 305 -8.79 -3.64 -8.44
CA ARG A 305 -8.04 -4.20 -9.56
C ARG A 305 -8.78 -5.38 -10.16
N ALA A 306 -9.44 -5.16 -11.28
CA ALA A 306 -10.31 -6.15 -11.91
C ALA A 306 -9.58 -7.42 -12.36
N ALA A 307 -8.37 -7.30 -12.92
CA ALA A 307 -7.64 -8.43 -13.49
C ALA A 307 -7.09 -9.41 -12.45
N ILE A 308 -6.84 -8.95 -11.21
CA ILE A 308 -6.39 -9.79 -10.09
C ILE A 308 -7.47 -9.94 -9.02
N VAL A 309 -8.61 -9.31 -9.22
CA VAL A 309 -9.80 -9.25 -8.36
C VAL A 309 -9.45 -9.05 -6.89
N ALA A 310 -8.81 -7.93 -6.62
CA ALA A 310 -8.46 -7.49 -5.27
C ALA A 310 -8.78 -6.02 -5.10
N GLY A 311 -9.55 -5.66 -4.10
CA GLY A 311 -10.00 -4.28 -3.89
C GLY A 311 -10.69 -4.11 -2.55
N ASP A 312 -11.44 -3.04 -2.47
CA ASP A 312 -12.17 -2.63 -1.29
C ASP A 312 -13.67 -2.65 -1.57
N VAL A 313 -14.43 -3.33 -0.73
CA VAL A 313 -15.90 -3.24 -0.70
C VAL A 313 -16.27 -2.19 0.33
N ILE A 314 -16.96 -1.16 -0.13
CA ILE A 314 -17.43 -0.04 0.69
C ILE A 314 -18.88 -0.31 1.04
N THR A 315 -19.19 -0.45 2.34
CA THR A 315 -20.53 -0.82 2.81
C THR A 315 -20.73 -0.44 4.27
N ALA A 316 -21.95 -0.05 4.61
CA ALA A 316 -22.34 0.20 6.01
C ALA A 316 -22.44 -1.10 6.82
N ASP A 317 -22.74 -2.26 6.18
CA ASP A 317 -22.81 -3.57 6.83
C ASP A 317 -21.84 -4.57 6.17
N PRO A 318 -20.61 -4.74 6.68
CA PRO A 318 -19.60 -5.58 6.08
C PRO A 318 -19.78 -7.10 6.33
N GLU A 319 -20.48 -7.53 7.37
CA GLU A 319 -20.52 -8.95 7.78
C GLU A 319 -21.19 -9.89 6.78
N PRO A 320 -22.37 -9.57 6.18
CA PRO A 320 -22.96 -10.42 5.16
C PRO A 320 -22.04 -10.61 3.96
N ILE A 321 -21.42 -9.51 3.50
CA ILE A 321 -20.50 -9.52 2.37
C ILE A 321 -19.24 -10.31 2.70
N ALA A 322 -18.63 -10.08 3.87
CA ALA A 322 -17.46 -10.82 4.32
C ALA A 322 -17.70 -12.34 4.35
N THR A 323 -18.90 -12.76 4.79
CA THR A 323 -19.30 -14.17 4.82
C THR A 323 -19.45 -14.75 3.41
N ALA A 324 -20.13 -14.03 2.51
CA ALA A 324 -20.31 -14.47 1.14
C ALA A 324 -18.99 -14.48 0.34
N VAL A 325 -18.11 -13.50 0.52
CA VAL A 325 -16.79 -13.46 -0.09
C VAL A 325 -15.91 -14.61 0.40
N ARG A 326 -15.96 -14.95 1.70
CA ARG A 326 -15.27 -16.14 2.22
C ARG A 326 -15.75 -17.42 1.54
N ALA A 327 -17.03 -17.55 1.28
CA ALA A 327 -17.60 -18.69 0.57
C ALA A 327 -17.13 -18.76 -0.90
N LEU A 328 -17.04 -17.63 -1.59
CA LEU A 328 -16.50 -17.55 -2.95
C LEU A 328 -14.99 -17.88 -2.99
N ALA A 329 -14.23 -17.30 -2.09
CA ALA A 329 -12.77 -17.39 -2.12
C ALA A 329 -12.21 -18.77 -1.74
N GLY A 330 -12.95 -19.58 -0.98
CA GLY A 330 -12.49 -20.90 -0.54
C GLY A 330 -11.24 -20.88 0.35
N THR A 331 -10.81 -19.71 0.84
CA THR A 331 -9.56 -19.54 1.59
C THR A 331 -9.84 -19.32 3.07
N GLN A 332 -9.46 -20.30 3.90
CA GLN A 332 -9.27 -20.08 5.33
C GLN A 332 -7.76 -19.97 5.59
N ARG A 333 -7.33 -18.95 6.36
CA ARG A 333 -5.97 -18.91 6.91
C ARG A 333 -5.80 -20.14 7.82
N GLY A 334 -4.84 -21.01 7.50
CA GLY A 334 -4.56 -22.20 8.30
C GLY A 334 -3.93 -21.84 9.66
N PRO A 335 -4.09 -22.70 10.69
CA PRO A 335 -3.57 -22.45 12.04
C PRO A 335 -2.04 -22.32 12.15
N GLY A 336 -1.30 -22.73 11.11
CA GLY A 336 0.15 -22.59 11.05
C GLY A 336 0.65 -21.14 10.90
N VAL A 337 -0.16 -20.28 10.27
CA VAL A 337 0.21 -18.87 10.07
C VAL A 337 0.24 -18.12 11.40
N ALA A 338 -0.72 -18.32 12.28
CA ALA A 338 -0.78 -17.66 13.58
C ALA A 338 0.43 -18.00 14.48
N ARG A 339 0.93 -19.24 14.42
CA ARG A 339 2.15 -19.65 15.17
C ARG A 339 3.40 -18.96 14.64
N LEU A 340 3.53 -18.83 13.32
CA LEU A 340 4.66 -18.13 12.71
C LEU A 340 4.62 -16.63 13.03
N GLU A 341 3.45 -15.98 12.94
CA GLU A 341 3.25 -14.59 13.31
C GLU A 341 3.65 -14.33 14.78
N ALA A 342 3.23 -15.19 15.71
CA ALA A 342 3.59 -15.11 17.12
C ALA A 342 5.11 -15.29 17.36
N ALA A 343 5.74 -16.23 16.66
CA ALA A 343 7.18 -16.47 16.79
C ALA A 343 7.99 -15.27 16.23
N MET A 344 7.56 -14.69 15.12
CA MET A 344 8.19 -13.49 14.55
C MET A 344 8.02 -12.28 15.48
N LYS A 345 6.83 -12.09 16.05
CA LYS A 345 6.56 -11.03 17.02
C LYS A 345 7.48 -11.17 18.23
N GLY A 346 7.59 -12.36 18.82
CA GLY A 346 8.47 -12.62 19.97
C GLY A 346 9.95 -12.42 19.66
N ALA A 347 10.39 -12.62 18.42
CA ALA A 347 11.78 -12.41 18.02
C ALA A 347 12.14 -10.93 17.76
N LEU A 348 11.20 -10.14 17.23
CA LEU A 348 11.45 -8.75 16.80
C LEU A 348 10.94 -7.70 17.80
N ASP A 349 10.02 -8.08 18.67
CA ASP A 349 9.47 -7.25 19.74
C ASP A 349 9.22 -8.09 21.00
N PRO A 350 10.30 -8.55 21.67
CA PRO A 350 10.20 -9.51 22.78
C PRO A 350 9.47 -8.94 24.00
N ALA A 351 9.47 -7.64 24.20
CA ALA A 351 8.77 -6.97 25.29
C ALA A 351 7.33 -6.57 24.97
N GLY A 352 6.86 -6.77 23.73
CA GLY A 352 5.51 -6.40 23.30
C GLY A 352 5.26 -4.90 23.27
N VAL A 353 6.28 -4.09 22.99
CA VAL A 353 6.21 -2.62 22.97
C VAL A 353 5.43 -2.08 21.79
N LEU A 354 5.50 -2.74 20.63
CA LEU A 354 4.85 -2.30 19.39
C LEU A 354 3.44 -2.93 19.28
N ALA A 355 2.41 -2.12 19.35
CA ALA A 355 1.00 -2.53 19.29
C ALA A 355 0.47 -2.69 17.86
#